data_1b5007de30bd661429740c8af5e4f9a3
#
_entry.id   1b5007de30bd661429740c8af5e4f9a3
#
_cell.length_a   1.000
_cell.length_b   1.000
_cell.length_c   1.000
_cell.angle_alpha   90.00
_cell.angle_beta   90.00
_cell.angle_gamma   90.00
#
_symmetry.space_group_name_H-M   'P 1'
#
loop_
_entity.id
_entity.type
_entity.pdbx_description
1 polymer ?
#
loop_
_entity_poly.entity_id
_entity_poly.type
_entity_poly.pdbx_seq_one_letter_code
_entity_poly.pdbx_strand_id
1 'polypeptide(L)'
;MRKRILILKACGGSDEPHECNGICEQAQLYGIESVCKCVKNNEDLEGILYSHGLFDYIYLSAHGNSEGFSSEDEKVNMSWQKLAMLLCKSKCMNEDSILMSSCCRGGLMEVAYDIFLTCQQICYVLGPRQSLTSVDMHICFGI
;
A
#
# COMPACT_ATOMS: atom_id res chain seq x y z
N MET A 1 -9.70 0.14 20.89
CA MET A 1 -9.94 -0.65 19.68
C MET A 1 -8.62 -0.99 19.01
N ARG A 2 -8.48 -2.20 18.50
CA ARG A 2 -7.24 -2.69 17.89
C ARG A 2 -7.02 -2.05 16.53
N LYS A 3 -5.80 -1.58 16.25
CA LYS A 3 -5.42 -1.07 14.93
C LYS A 3 -5.32 -2.23 13.92
N ARG A 4 -5.60 -1.92 12.66
CA ARG A 4 -5.57 -2.90 11.57
C ARG A 4 -4.73 -2.40 10.41
N ILE A 5 -3.96 -3.31 9.80
CA ILE A 5 -3.18 -3.04 8.59
C ILE A 5 -3.60 -4.00 7.46
N LEU A 6 -3.81 -3.44 6.28
CA LEU A 6 -4.03 -4.21 5.05
C LEU A 6 -2.72 -4.23 4.25
N ILE A 7 -2.22 -5.42 3.98
CA ILE A 7 -0.99 -5.61 3.20
C ILE A 7 -1.40 -6.15 1.83
N LEU A 8 -1.12 -5.37 0.79
CA LEU A 8 -1.48 -5.69 -0.59
C LEU A 8 -0.24 -6.15 -1.36
N LYS A 9 -0.18 -7.44 -1.68
CA LYS A 9 0.90 -8.02 -2.49
C LYS A 9 0.52 -7.89 -3.96
N ALA A 10 0.93 -6.79 -4.58
CA ALA A 10 0.57 -6.47 -5.95
C ALA A 10 1.77 -6.47 -6.92
N CYS A 11 2.97 -6.78 -6.45
CA CYS A 11 4.16 -6.83 -7.29
C CYS A 11 4.26 -8.15 -8.07
N GLY A 12 4.17 -9.27 -7.37
CA GLY A 12 4.39 -10.60 -7.94
C GLY A 12 5.85 -11.02 -8.03
N GLY A 13 6.78 -10.21 -7.51
CA GLY A 13 8.20 -10.53 -7.51
C GLY A 13 8.58 -11.60 -6.50
N SER A 14 9.73 -12.25 -6.70
CA SER A 14 10.18 -13.35 -5.84
C SER A 14 10.50 -12.92 -4.41
N ASP A 15 10.84 -11.65 -4.19
CA ASP A 15 11.18 -11.13 -2.86
C ASP A 15 9.97 -10.64 -2.08
N GLU A 16 8.82 -10.46 -2.72
CA GLU A 16 7.62 -9.91 -2.12
C GLU A 16 7.12 -10.71 -0.91
N PRO A 17 7.09 -12.06 -0.92
CA PRO A 17 6.65 -12.81 0.25
C PRO A 17 7.49 -12.51 1.50
N HIS A 18 8.79 -12.36 1.37
CA HIS A 18 9.68 -12.03 2.49
C HIS A 18 9.43 -10.61 3.00
N GLU A 19 9.29 -9.65 2.09
CA GLU A 19 8.98 -8.27 2.42
C GLU A 19 7.67 -8.19 3.21
N CYS A 20 6.61 -8.77 2.69
CA CYS A 20 5.28 -8.70 3.30
C CYS A 20 5.19 -9.48 4.62
N ASN A 21 5.89 -10.63 4.72
CA ASN A 21 5.97 -11.37 5.97
C ASN A 21 6.66 -10.56 7.06
N GLY A 22 7.70 -9.80 6.70
CA GLY A 22 8.38 -8.91 7.63
C GLY A 22 7.44 -7.85 8.20
N ILE A 23 6.60 -7.27 7.35
CA ILE A 23 5.60 -6.27 7.79
C ILE A 23 4.56 -6.93 8.70
N CYS A 24 4.08 -8.14 8.36
CA CYS A 24 3.15 -8.89 9.21
C CYS A 24 3.74 -9.15 10.60
N GLU A 25 5.00 -9.58 10.68
CA GLU A 25 5.67 -9.85 11.93
C GLU A 25 5.82 -8.59 12.78
N GLN A 26 6.18 -7.47 12.17
CA GLN A 26 6.25 -6.18 12.87
C GLN A 26 4.89 -5.76 13.41
N ALA A 27 3.85 -5.90 12.60
CA ALA A 27 2.48 -5.58 13.01
C ALA A 27 2.08 -6.41 14.24
N GLN A 28 2.40 -7.69 14.23
CA GLN A 28 2.08 -8.60 15.33
C GLN A 28 2.80 -8.18 16.62
N LEU A 29 4.06 -7.76 16.53
CA LEU A 29 4.81 -7.27 17.69
C LEU A 29 4.15 -6.07 18.35
N TYR A 30 3.52 -5.20 17.59
CA TYR A 30 2.86 -4.01 18.09
C TYR A 30 1.37 -4.20 18.36
N GLY A 31 0.88 -5.44 18.28
CA GLY A 31 -0.53 -5.73 18.54
C GLY A 31 -1.47 -5.24 17.45
N ILE A 32 -0.97 -5.04 16.23
CA ILE A 32 -1.76 -4.61 15.08
C ILE A 32 -2.26 -5.84 14.33
N GLU A 33 -3.56 -5.92 14.09
CA GLU A 33 -4.15 -6.99 13.30
C GLU A 33 -3.79 -6.81 11.83
N SER A 34 -3.21 -7.83 11.20
CA SER A 34 -2.82 -7.76 9.80
C SER A 34 -3.72 -8.64 8.91
N VAL A 35 -4.07 -8.10 7.75
CA VAL A 35 -4.77 -8.81 6.69
C VAL A 35 -3.88 -8.71 5.46
N CYS A 36 -3.40 -9.84 4.95
CA CYS A 36 -2.50 -9.90 3.81
C CYS A 36 -3.19 -10.52 2.61
N LYS A 37 -3.24 -9.81 1.49
CA LYS A 37 -3.94 -10.25 0.29
C LYS A 37 -3.05 -10.15 -0.95
N CYS A 38 -3.07 -11.21 -1.78
CA CYS A 38 -2.47 -11.16 -3.11
C CYS A 38 -3.44 -10.45 -4.06
N VAL A 39 -2.91 -9.52 -4.83
CA VAL A 39 -3.69 -8.77 -5.82
C VAL A 39 -3.31 -9.24 -7.21
N LYS A 40 -4.25 -9.80 -7.93
CA LYS A 40 -3.99 -10.43 -9.25
C LYS A 40 -4.19 -9.46 -10.41
N ASN A 41 -5.13 -8.54 -10.30
CA ASN A 41 -5.47 -7.55 -11.33
C ASN A 41 -6.17 -6.35 -10.69
N ASN A 42 -6.52 -5.35 -11.50
CA ASN A 42 -7.17 -4.14 -10.99
C ASN A 42 -8.53 -4.40 -10.35
N GLU A 43 -9.33 -5.28 -10.94
CA GLU A 43 -10.64 -5.63 -10.40
C GLU A 43 -10.53 -6.33 -9.05
N ASP A 44 -9.52 -7.17 -8.90
CA ASP A 44 -9.25 -7.87 -7.65
C ASP A 44 -8.88 -6.88 -6.54
N LEU A 45 -8.04 -5.89 -6.86
CA LEU A 45 -7.69 -4.83 -5.93
C LEU A 45 -8.93 -4.06 -5.46
N GLU A 46 -9.77 -3.67 -6.40
CA GLU A 46 -11.01 -2.97 -6.08
C GLU A 46 -11.91 -3.82 -5.16
N GLY A 47 -12.09 -5.09 -5.49
CA GLY A 47 -12.88 -6.02 -4.68
C GLY A 47 -12.35 -6.17 -3.26
N ILE A 48 -11.03 -6.25 -3.09
CA ILE A 48 -10.39 -6.33 -1.79
C ILE A 48 -10.69 -5.08 -0.94
N LEU A 49 -10.56 -3.90 -1.54
CA LEU A 49 -10.81 -2.64 -0.82
C LEU A 49 -12.25 -2.50 -0.35
N TYR A 50 -13.21 -3.06 -1.10
CA TYR A 50 -14.63 -2.98 -0.74
C TYR A 50 -15.09 -4.07 0.26
N SER A 51 -14.30 -5.12 0.49
CA SER A 51 -14.81 -6.31 1.17
C SER A 51 -14.19 -6.61 2.54
N HIS A 52 -13.19 -5.88 2.99
CA HIS A 52 -12.46 -6.26 4.22
C HIS A 52 -12.60 -5.30 5.40
N GLY A 53 -13.46 -4.31 5.31
CA GLY A 53 -13.74 -3.38 6.40
C GLY A 53 -12.75 -2.22 6.48
N LEU A 54 -12.56 -1.69 7.69
CA LEU A 54 -11.78 -0.48 7.93
C LEU A 54 -10.34 -0.80 8.37
N PHE A 55 -9.40 -0.01 7.87
CA PHE A 55 -7.98 -0.14 8.20
C PHE A 55 -7.40 1.22 8.63
N ASP A 56 -6.42 1.17 9.51
CA ASP A 56 -5.64 2.34 9.94
C ASP A 56 -4.39 2.51 9.08
N TYR A 57 -3.90 1.41 8.51
CA TYR A 57 -2.72 1.38 7.66
C TYR A 57 -2.99 0.54 6.43
N ILE A 58 -2.47 0.99 5.29
CA ILE A 58 -2.39 0.17 4.08
C ILE A 58 -0.94 0.14 3.63
N TYR A 59 -0.42 -1.07 3.40
CA TYR A 59 0.91 -1.29 2.83
C TYR A 59 0.76 -1.88 1.44
N LEU A 60 1.25 -1.16 0.42
CA LEU A 60 1.18 -1.58 -0.97
C LEU A 60 2.55 -1.99 -1.47
N SER A 61 2.70 -3.25 -1.89
CA SER A 61 3.89 -3.78 -2.54
C SER A 61 3.65 -3.88 -4.04
N ALA A 62 4.39 -3.11 -4.83
CA ALA A 62 4.29 -3.08 -6.30
C ALA A 62 5.50 -2.36 -6.90
N HIS A 63 5.64 -2.40 -8.21
CA HIS A 63 6.53 -1.49 -8.93
C HIS A 63 5.85 -0.13 -9.03
N GLY A 64 6.65 0.94 -9.12
CA GLY A 64 6.05 2.26 -9.17
C GLY A 64 6.91 3.32 -9.82
N ASN A 65 6.25 4.41 -10.17
CA ASN A 65 6.85 5.66 -10.65
C ASN A 65 5.99 6.83 -10.18
N SER A 66 6.26 8.03 -10.66
CA SER A 66 5.51 9.22 -10.25
C SER A 66 4.04 9.21 -10.69
N GLU A 67 3.67 8.40 -11.68
CA GLU A 67 2.31 8.36 -12.22
C GLU A 67 1.44 7.28 -11.57
N GLY A 68 2.03 6.16 -11.17
CA GLY A 68 1.26 5.06 -10.60
C GLY A 68 2.12 3.87 -10.22
N PHE A 69 1.45 2.72 -10.10
CA PHE A 69 2.09 1.47 -9.70
C PHE A 69 1.60 0.32 -10.58
N SER A 70 2.40 -0.74 -10.63
CA SER A 70 2.07 -1.93 -11.43
C SER A 70 2.71 -3.18 -10.85
N SER A 71 2.14 -4.35 -11.22
CA SER A 71 2.75 -5.64 -10.98
C SER A 71 3.78 -5.96 -12.07
N GLU A 72 4.59 -6.99 -11.85
CA GLU A 72 5.57 -7.44 -12.85
C GLU A 72 4.91 -7.90 -14.17
N ASP A 73 3.74 -8.53 -14.08
CA ASP A 73 2.98 -8.98 -15.25
C ASP A 73 2.05 -7.89 -15.83
N GLU A 74 2.06 -6.71 -15.23
CA GLU A 74 1.26 -5.55 -15.62
C GLU A 74 -0.26 -5.75 -15.56
N LYS A 75 -0.75 -6.83 -14.97
CA LYS A 75 -2.19 -7.04 -14.75
C LYS A 75 -2.74 -6.08 -13.70
N VAL A 76 -1.92 -5.71 -12.73
CA VAL A 76 -2.18 -4.56 -11.85
C VAL A 76 -1.45 -3.38 -12.47
N ASN A 77 -2.16 -2.35 -12.83
CA ASN A 77 -1.59 -1.13 -13.39
C ASN A 77 -2.58 0.01 -13.14
N MET A 78 -2.21 0.89 -12.24
CA MET A 78 -3.14 1.90 -11.75
C MET A 78 -2.41 3.20 -11.41
N SER A 79 -3.04 4.33 -11.71
CA SER A 79 -2.49 5.63 -11.30
C SER A 79 -2.69 5.84 -9.81
N TRP A 80 -1.84 6.66 -9.21
CA TRP A 80 -1.99 7.05 -7.80
C TRP A 80 -3.33 7.73 -7.55
N GLN A 81 -3.79 8.54 -8.50
CA GLN A 81 -5.08 9.22 -8.40
C GLN A 81 -6.23 8.22 -8.37
N LYS A 82 -6.18 7.20 -9.22
CA LYS A 82 -7.20 6.15 -9.25
C LYS A 82 -7.23 5.37 -7.95
N LEU A 83 -6.07 5.03 -7.40
CA LEU A 83 -5.98 4.37 -6.10
C LEU A 83 -6.61 5.22 -5.01
N ALA A 84 -6.28 6.51 -4.97
CA ALA A 84 -6.85 7.43 -3.98
C ALA A 84 -8.38 7.51 -4.09
N MET A 85 -8.91 7.55 -5.31
CA MET A 85 -10.36 7.52 -5.54
C MET A 85 -10.99 6.24 -5.00
N LEU A 86 -10.36 5.09 -5.23
CA LEU A 86 -10.86 3.81 -4.72
C LEU A 86 -10.82 3.74 -3.20
N LEU A 87 -9.73 4.23 -2.59
CA LEU A 87 -9.61 4.28 -1.13
C LEU A 87 -10.70 5.15 -0.51
N CYS A 88 -11.00 6.28 -1.14
CA CYS A 88 -12.05 7.17 -0.69
C CYS A 88 -13.44 6.55 -0.86
N LYS A 89 -13.74 6.03 -2.03
CA LYS A 89 -15.07 5.46 -2.36
C LYS A 89 -15.37 4.19 -1.59
N SER A 90 -14.38 3.33 -1.39
CA SER A 90 -14.56 2.08 -0.66
C SER A 90 -14.77 2.27 0.83
N LYS A 91 -14.41 3.44 1.35
CA LYS A 91 -14.48 3.76 2.78
C LYS A 91 -13.74 2.75 3.64
N CYS A 92 -12.61 2.24 3.11
CA CYS A 92 -11.81 1.23 3.80
C CYS A 92 -10.76 1.82 4.77
N MET A 93 -10.63 3.15 4.84
CA MET A 93 -9.67 3.82 5.69
C MET A 93 -10.36 4.55 6.82
N ASN A 94 -9.82 4.38 8.04
CA ASN A 94 -10.22 5.18 9.20
C ASN A 94 -9.67 6.61 9.06
N GLU A 95 -10.20 7.52 9.88
CA GLU A 95 -9.62 8.87 10.02
C GLU A 95 -8.16 8.76 10.47
N ASP A 96 -7.32 9.69 10.01
CA ASP A 96 -5.90 9.76 10.37
C ASP A 96 -5.12 8.49 10.02
N SER A 97 -5.48 7.86 8.90
CA SER A 97 -4.83 6.65 8.42
C SER A 97 -3.55 6.95 7.63
N ILE A 98 -2.75 5.90 7.44
CA ILE A 98 -1.44 6.00 6.79
C ILE A 98 -1.40 5.04 5.59
N LEU A 99 -1.03 5.58 4.42
CA LEU A 99 -0.73 4.78 3.24
C LEU A 99 0.79 4.64 3.12
N MET A 100 1.26 3.39 3.14
CA MET A 100 2.67 3.05 2.96
C MET A 100 2.84 2.30 1.66
N SER A 101 3.93 2.53 0.94
CA SER A 101 4.20 1.76 -0.26
C SER A 101 5.68 1.43 -0.38
N SER A 102 5.98 0.27 -0.96
CA SER A 102 7.31 -0.08 -1.41
C SER A 102 7.53 0.31 -2.87
N CYS A 103 6.55 0.96 -3.48
CA CYS A 103 6.62 1.37 -4.88
C CYS A 103 7.69 2.44 -5.09
N CYS A 104 8.56 2.23 -6.07
CA CYS A 104 9.56 3.23 -6.42
C CYS A 104 8.89 4.57 -6.68
N ARG A 105 9.43 5.64 -6.10
CA ARG A 105 8.92 7.01 -6.19
C ARG A 105 7.50 7.21 -5.63
N GLY A 106 6.95 6.23 -4.90
CA GLY A 106 5.64 6.37 -4.25
C GLY A 106 5.61 7.40 -3.12
N GLY A 107 6.77 7.82 -2.63
CA GLY A 107 6.88 8.85 -1.60
C GLY A 107 7.18 10.25 -2.13
N LEU A 108 7.10 10.47 -3.45
CA LEU A 108 7.29 11.82 -3.99
C LEU A 108 6.18 12.75 -3.51
N MET A 109 6.54 14.03 -3.30
CA MET A 109 5.58 15.03 -2.83
C MET A 109 4.37 15.16 -3.75
N GLU A 110 4.58 15.11 -5.07
CA GLU A 110 3.48 15.18 -6.05
C GLU A 110 2.50 14.00 -5.90
N VAL A 111 3.00 12.80 -5.61
CA VAL A 111 2.16 11.62 -5.37
C VAL A 111 1.36 11.81 -4.08
N ALA A 112 2.01 12.19 -3.00
CA ALA A 112 1.35 12.44 -1.72
C ALA A 112 0.29 13.54 -1.84
N TYR A 113 0.59 14.59 -2.56
CA TYR A 113 -0.34 15.71 -2.78
C TYR A 113 -1.61 15.25 -3.49
N ASP A 114 -1.47 14.48 -4.56
CA ASP A 114 -2.62 13.93 -5.29
C ASP A 114 -3.48 13.03 -4.40
N ILE A 115 -2.85 12.21 -3.56
CA ILE A 115 -3.56 11.33 -2.65
C ILE A 115 -4.32 12.11 -1.59
N PHE A 116 -3.68 13.12 -0.96
CA PHE A 116 -4.33 13.94 0.07
C PHE A 116 -5.51 14.75 -0.48
N LEU A 117 -5.40 15.25 -1.71
CA LEU A 117 -6.50 16.00 -2.33
C LEU A 117 -7.73 15.12 -2.58
N THR A 118 -7.52 13.84 -2.85
CA THR A 118 -8.60 12.92 -3.22
C THR A 118 -9.16 12.17 -2.02
N CYS A 119 -8.30 11.77 -1.08
CA CYS A 119 -8.72 10.97 0.08
C CYS A 119 -8.24 11.64 1.37
N GLN A 120 -9.11 12.38 2.02
CA GLN A 120 -8.79 13.19 3.20
C GLN A 120 -8.64 12.38 4.48
N GLN A 121 -9.07 11.12 4.49
CA GLN A 121 -8.88 10.21 5.62
C GLN A 121 -7.40 9.85 5.81
N ILE A 122 -6.61 9.91 4.74
CA ILE A 122 -5.19 9.60 4.78
C ILE A 122 -4.43 10.85 5.25
N CYS A 123 -3.72 10.74 6.38
CA CYS A 123 -2.94 11.85 6.92
C CYS A 123 -1.44 11.74 6.62
N TYR A 124 -0.93 10.55 6.33
CA TYR A 124 0.47 10.36 5.95
C TYR A 124 0.58 9.42 4.76
N VAL A 125 1.50 9.75 3.86
CA VAL A 125 1.91 8.88 2.75
C VAL A 125 3.40 8.61 2.93
N LEU A 126 3.76 7.34 3.10
CA LEU A 126 5.14 6.91 3.28
C LEU A 126 5.57 6.04 2.10
N GLY A 127 6.69 6.37 1.51
CA GLY A 127 7.25 5.60 0.41
C GLY A 127 8.60 6.15 -0.01
N PRO A 128 9.31 5.43 -0.88
CA PRO A 128 10.61 5.89 -1.36
C PRO A 128 10.45 7.05 -2.35
N ARG A 129 11.43 7.94 -2.34
CA ARG A 129 11.48 9.08 -3.28
C ARG A 129 12.30 8.75 -4.54
N GLN A 130 12.93 7.59 -4.56
CA GLN A 130 13.72 7.10 -5.68
C GLN A 130 13.55 5.59 -5.81
N SER A 131 14.14 5.00 -6.86
CA SER A 131 14.06 3.56 -7.07
C SER A 131 14.94 2.84 -6.07
N LEU A 132 14.36 1.89 -5.33
CA LEU A 132 15.03 1.08 -4.32
C LEU A 132 14.82 -0.40 -4.59
N THR A 133 15.68 -1.24 -4.02
CA THR A 133 15.53 -2.70 -4.07
C THR A 133 14.59 -3.16 -2.95
N SER A 134 14.10 -4.42 -3.04
CA SER A 134 13.30 -5.03 -1.98
C SER A 134 14.02 -5.08 -0.64
N VAL A 135 15.34 -5.28 -0.67
CA VAL A 135 16.17 -5.30 0.55
C VAL A 135 16.16 -3.93 1.22
N ASP A 136 16.34 -2.85 0.43
CA ASP A 136 16.29 -1.48 0.95
C ASP A 136 14.93 -1.19 1.58
N MET A 137 13.85 -1.63 0.95
CA MET A 137 12.49 -1.45 1.47
C MET A 137 12.29 -2.17 2.78
N HIS A 138 12.76 -3.39 2.88
CA HIS A 138 12.67 -4.18 4.10
C HIS A 138 13.38 -3.47 5.27
N ILE A 139 14.56 -2.93 5.02
CA ILE A 139 15.31 -2.17 6.02
C ILE A 139 14.53 -0.92 6.45
N CYS A 140 13.94 -0.20 5.49
CA CYS A 140 13.21 1.05 5.78
C CYS A 140 11.92 0.84 6.58
N PHE A 141 11.15 -0.21 6.28
CA PHE A 141 9.83 -0.44 6.87
C PHE A 141 9.80 -1.56 7.92
N GLY A 142 10.79 -2.45 7.93
CA GLY A 142 10.85 -3.58 8.86
C GLY A 142 11.56 -3.29 10.17
N ILE A 143 12.11 -2.09 10.31
CA ILE A 143 12.77 -1.64 11.53
C ILE A 143 11.80 -0.79 12.38
#